data_a3fd9cc5215f8a7da3e7bcc4d8d88de8
#
_entry.id   a3fd9cc5215f8a7da3e7bcc4d8d88de8
#
_cell.length_a   1.000
_cell.length_b   1.000
_cell.length_c   1.000
_cell.angle_alpha   90.00
_cell.angle_beta   90.00
_cell.angle_gamma   90.00
#
_symmetry.space_group_name_H-M   'P 1'
#
loop_
_entity.id
_entity.type
_entity.pdbx_description
1 polymer ?
#
loop_
_entity_poly.entity_id
_entity_poly.type
_entity_poly.pdbx_seq_one_letter_code
_entity_poly.pdbx_strand_id
1 'polypeptide(L)'
;MAGAAPDHLIGLFRAKYAAEDMLRASGIGWTIVRATAFMQTWATIMSRMLEASGKILVFGRGDNPINFVSATDVAALVEHAVTDPGLRGQVLELGGPDNLTFNQIATIVQESTGRHGTVRHIPRPALQMMAWTTAAIKPALARQARAALAMDTLDMTFDSTSTRRAFPGLPNTDMPSAIKELLA
;
A
#
# COMPACT_ATOMS: atom_id res chain seq x y z
N MET A 1 3.12 9.01 3.01
CA MET A 1 3.10 7.82 2.15
C MET A 1 4.47 7.72 1.51
N ALA A 2 5.15 6.60 1.65
CA ALA A 2 6.46 6.40 1.02
C ALA A 2 6.36 6.68 -0.48
N GLY A 3 7.35 7.39 -1.06
CA GLY A 3 7.31 7.85 -2.44
C GLY A 3 6.44 9.09 -2.73
N ALA A 4 5.88 9.78 -1.71
CA ALA A 4 5.14 11.02 -1.94
C ALA A 4 6.06 12.10 -2.54
N ALA A 5 5.67 12.65 -3.71
CA ALA A 5 6.42 13.64 -4.46
C ALA A 5 5.46 14.59 -5.21
N PRO A 6 5.87 15.84 -5.53
CA PRO A 6 4.99 16.83 -6.15
C PRO A 6 4.63 16.48 -7.60
N ASP A 7 5.46 15.72 -8.28
CA ASP A 7 5.34 15.31 -9.69
C ASP A 7 4.94 13.83 -9.86
N HIS A 8 4.62 13.13 -8.76
CA HIS A 8 4.30 11.70 -8.82
C HIS A 8 3.11 11.41 -9.74
N LEU A 9 3.18 10.33 -10.55
CA LEU A 9 2.14 9.98 -11.53
C LEU A 9 0.78 9.68 -10.88
N ILE A 10 0.77 9.08 -9.68
CA ILE A 10 -0.44 8.79 -8.92
C ILE A 10 -0.88 10.04 -8.14
N GLY A 11 -2.10 10.54 -8.40
CA GLY A 11 -2.63 11.75 -7.77
C GLY A 11 -2.70 11.71 -6.24
N LEU A 12 -2.88 10.52 -5.65
CA LEU A 12 -2.85 10.33 -4.20
C LEU A 12 -1.50 10.72 -3.59
N PHE A 13 -0.39 10.35 -4.22
CA PHE A 13 0.96 10.67 -3.74
C PHE A 13 1.23 12.17 -3.80
N ARG A 14 0.77 12.86 -4.87
CA ARG A 14 0.85 14.33 -4.96
C ARG A 14 0.02 15.02 -3.87
N ALA A 15 -1.20 14.52 -3.59
CA ALA A 15 -2.05 15.07 -2.53
C ALA A 15 -1.42 14.87 -1.14
N LYS A 16 -0.80 13.71 -0.90
CA LYS A 16 -0.06 13.47 0.36
C LYS A 16 1.14 14.38 0.49
N TYR A 17 1.91 14.58 -0.57
CA TYR A 17 3.03 15.52 -0.57
C TYR A 17 2.57 16.95 -0.26
N ALA A 18 1.51 17.44 -0.93
CA ALA A 18 0.96 18.77 -0.66
C ALA A 18 0.48 18.94 0.81
N ALA A 19 -0.13 17.91 1.38
CA ALA A 19 -0.52 17.91 2.80
C ALA A 19 0.70 17.98 3.74
N GLU A 20 1.80 17.29 3.40
CA GLU A 20 3.05 17.38 4.14
C GLU A 20 3.67 18.78 4.07
N ASP A 21 3.64 19.43 2.91
CA ASP A 21 4.15 20.80 2.75
C ASP A 21 3.32 21.82 3.54
N MET A 22 1.99 21.69 3.53
CA MET A 22 1.12 22.50 4.37
C MET A 22 1.44 22.31 5.86
N LEU A 23 1.68 21.07 6.30
CA LEU A 23 2.03 20.78 7.68
C LEU A 23 3.38 21.41 8.06
N ARG A 24 4.40 21.28 7.20
CA ARG A 24 5.72 21.92 7.43
C ARG A 24 5.64 23.44 7.54
N ALA A 25 4.74 24.07 6.75
CA ALA A 25 4.54 25.52 6.75
C ALA A 25 3.66 26.02 7.90
N SER A 26 3.00 25.14 8.65
CA SER A 26 1.99 25.52 9.66
C SER A 26 2.56 26.12 10.95
N GLY A 27 3.86 25.98 11.20
CA GLY A 27 4.51 26.43 12.43
C GLY A 27 4.26 25.57 13.67
N ILE A 28 3.44 24.49 13.57
CA ILE A 28 3.24 23.52 14.66
C ILE A 28 4.35 22.47 14.67
N GLY A 29 4.62 21.85 15.82
CA GLY A 29 5.52 20.69 15.88
C GLY A 29 4.92 19.49 15.14
N TRP A 30 5.68 18.87 14.25
CA TRP A 30 5.21 17.76 13.42
C TRP A 30 6.21 16.62 13.33
N THR A 31 5.70 15.43 13.10
CA THR A 31 6.45 14.24 12.64
C THR A 31 5.63 13.60 11.54
N ILE A 32 6.23 13.31 10.41
CA ILE A 32 5.54 12.71 9.26
C ILE A 32 5.92 11.23 9.19
N VAL A 33 4.94 10.35 9.31
CA VAL A 33 5.12 8.91 9.07
C VAL A 33 4.65 8.56 7.66
N ARG A 34 5.58 8.10 6.84
CA ARG A 34 5.32 7.64 5.47
C ARG A 34 5.33 6.12 5.42
N ALA A 35 4.17 5.51 5.40
CA ALA A 35 3.98 4.08 5.23
C ALA A 35 3.93 3.70 3.74
N THR A 36 4.33 2.48 3.41
CA THR A 36 4.08 1.83 2.10
C THR A 36 2.62 1.40 1.97
N ALA A 37 2.27 0.48 1.07
CA ALA A 37 0.91 -0.04 0.95
C ALA A 37 0.53 -0.91 2.16
N PHE A 38 -0.71 -0.79 2.67
CA PHE A 38 -1.13 -1.58 3.83
C PHE A 38 -1.50 -3.02 3.46
N MET A 39 -0.92 -4.00 4.15
CA MET A 39 -1.22 -5.43 4.01
C MET A 39 -2.70 -5.71 4.21
N GLN A 40 -3.29 -5.19 5.29
CA GLN A 40 -4.68 -5.42 5.68
C GLN A 40 -5.67 -4.96 4.60
N THR A 41 -5.38 -3.86 3.91
CA THR A 41 -6.24 -3.37 2.83
C THR A 41 -6.32 -4.38 1.69
N TRP A 42 -5.19 -4.85 1.21
CA TRP A 42 -5.14 -5.74 0.04
C TRP A 42 -5.59 -7.16 0.39
N ALA A 43 -5.20 -7.66 1.57
CA ALA A 43 -5.68 -8.94 2.07
C ALA A 43 -7.22 -8.95 2.20
N THR A 44 -7.81 -7.90 2.78
CA THR A 44 -9.27 -7.77 2.90
C THR A 44 -9.97 -7.71 1.55
N ILE A 45 -9.44 -6.92 0.59
CA ILE A 45 -10.01 -6.81 -0.75
C ILE A 45 -10.02 -8.17 -1.44
N MET A 46 -8.89 -8.88 -1.44
CA MET A 46 -8.76 -10.17 -2.11
C MET A 46 -9.58 -11.27 -1.43
N SER A 47 -9.61 -11.30 -0.09
CA SER A 47 -10.43 -12.26 0.67
C SER A 47 -11.91 -12.07 0.37
N ARG A 48 -12.42 -10.82 0.36
CA ARG A 48 -13.82 -10.54 0.02
C ARG A 48 -14.17 -10.90 -1.43
N MET A 49 -13.26 -10.66 -2.38
CA MET A 49 -13.46 -11.09 -3.77
C MET A 49 -13.58 -12.61 -3.86
N LEU A 50 -12.70 -13.33 -3.17
CA LEU A 50 -12.69 -14.79 -3.12
C LEU A 50 -13.97 -15.33 -2.49
N GLU A 51 -14.42 -14.76 -1.38
CA GLU A 51 -15.67 -15.13 -0.70
C GLU A 51 -16.90 -14.90 -1.57
N ALA A 52 -17.00 -13.73 -2.18
CA ALA A 52 -18.19 -13.33 -2.93
C ALA A 52 -18.35 -14.06 -4.25
N SER A 53 -17.26 -14.45 -4.92
CA SER A 53 -17.32 -14.94 -6.31
C SER A 53 -16.42 -16.14 -6.61
N GLY A 54 -15.64 -16.63 -5.65
CA GLY A 54 -14.63 -17.65 -5.91
C GLY A 54 -13.50 -17.18 -6.83
N LYS A 55 -13.33 -15.85 -6.98
CA LYS A 55 -12.34 -15.26 -7.90
C LYS A 55 -11.60 -14.12 -7.22
N ILE A 56 -10.29 -14.01 -7.51
CA ILE A 56 -9.48 -12.84 -7.18
C ILE A 56 -9.16 -12.11 -8.48
N LEU A 57 -9.45 -10.81 -8.55
CA LEU A 57 -9.10 -9.97 -9.69
C LEU A 57 -7.77 -9.26 -9.42
N VAL A 58 -6.81 -9.49 -10.31
CA VAL A 58 -5.50 -8.83 -10.33
C VAL A 58 -5.45 -7.85 -11.50
N PHE A 59 -5.00 -6.64 -11.25
CA PHE A 59 -4.86 -5.61 -12.27
C PHE A 59 -3.50 -5.71 -12.96
N GLY A 60 -3.48 -5.69 -14.29
CA GLY A 60 -2.27 -5.88 -15.08
C GLY A 60 -1.79 -7.33 -15.06
N ARG A 61 -0.47 -7.52 -15.05
CA ARG A 61 0.18 -8.84 -14.97
C ARG A 61 0.24 -9.37 -13.53
N GLY A 62 0.23 -8.45 -12.57
CA GLY A 62 0.35 -8.78 -11.16
C GLY A 62 1.75 -9.25 -10.72
N ASP A 63 2.77 -9.05 -11.56
CA ASP A 63 4.15 -9.48 -11.30
C ASP A 63 5.05 -8.35 -10.79
N ASN A 64 4.53 -7.12 -10.71
CA ASN A 64 5.29 -6.00 -10.21
C ASN A 64 5.47 -6.09 -8.70
N PRO A 65 6.72 -6.08 -8.18
CA PRO A 65 6.96 -6.12 -6.74
C PRO A 65 6.58 -4.78 -6.11
N ILE A 66 5.82 -4.87 -5.01
CA ILE A 66 5.34 -3.74 -4.22
C ILE A 66 5.63 -4.03 -2.76
N ASN A 67 6.09 -3.04 -2.03
CA ASN A 67 6.26 -3.18 -0.59
C ASN A 67 4.92 -2.99 0.13
N PHE A 68 4.64 -3.90 1.07
CA PHE A 68 3.45 -3.87 1.91
C PHE A 68 3.85 -3.89 3.38
N VAL A 69 3.26 -3.00 4.17
CA VAL A 69 3.51 -2.88 5.60
C VAL A 69 2.26 -3.21 6.41
N SER A 70 2.42 -3.80 7.59
CA SER A 70 1.31 -4.01 8.52
C SER A 70 0.87 -2.70 9.17
N ALA A 71 -0.44 -2.54 9.35
CA ALA A 71 -0.99 -1.41 10.11
C ALA A 71 -0.51 -1.43 11.58
N THR A 72 -0.29 -2.60 12.16
CA THR A 72 0.25 -2.78 13.52
C THR A 72 1.67 -2.23 13.62
N ASP A 73 2.54 -2.52 12.62
CA ASP A 73 3.91 -2.00 12.58
C ASP A 73 3.92 -0.46 12.47
N VAL A 74 3.03 0.09 11.63
CA VAL A 74 2.90 1.54 11.46
C VAL A 74 2.38 2.19 12.75
N ALA A 75 1.43 1.57 13.45
CA ALA A 75 0.92 2.07 14.71
C ALA A 75 2.02 2.15 15.78
N ALA A 76 2.89 1.15 15.88
CA ALA A 76 4.04 1.17 16.77
C ALA A 76 5.02 2.32 16.44
N LEU A 77 5.29 2.57 15.15
CA LEU A 77 6.13 3.72 14.76
C LEU A 77 5.45 5.07 15.06
N VAL A 78 4.13 5.16 14.90
CA VAL A 78 3.35 6.36 15.25
C VAL A 78 3.41 6.61 16.77
N GLU A 79 3.37 5.57 17.60
CA GLU A 79 3.55 5.69 19.04
C GLU A 79 4.91 6.34 19.38
N HIS A 80 6.00 5.88 18.78
CA HIS A 80 7.32 6.55 18.92
C HIS A 80 7.26 7.99 18.44
N ALA A 81 6.65 8.27 17.27
CA ALA A 81 6.56 9.62 16.72
C ALA A 81 5.81 10.62 17.62
N VAL A 82 4.85 10.13 18.43
CA VAL A 82 4.06 10.96 19.35
C VAL A 82 4.76 11.13 20.69
N THR A 83 5.42 10.09 21.20
CA THR A 83 6.00 10.05 22.55
C THR A 83 7.42 10.60 22.61
N ASP A 84 8.20 10.57 21.51
CA ASP A 84 9.57 11.06 21.47
C ASP A 84 9.65 12.47 20.85
N PRO A 85 9.90 13.53 21.68
CA PRO A 85 10.09 14.89 21.19
C PRO A 85 11.28 15.04 20.22
N GLY A 86 12.27 14.16 20.29
CA GLY A 86 13.45 14.15 19.42
C GLY A 86 13.10 13.83 17.96
N LEU A 87 11.93 13.29 17.69
CA LEU A 87 11.44 12.99 16.33
C LEU A 87 10.69 14.16 15.68
N ARG A 88 10.54 15.28 16.37
CA ARG A 88 9.88 16.47 15.80
C ARG A 88 10.69 17.02 14.62
N GLY A 89 9.97 17.39 13.56
CA GLY A 89 10.56 17.87 12.31
C GLY A 89 11.12 16.76 11.43
N GLN A 90 10.92 15.50 11.78
CA GLN A 90 11.44 14.36 11.02
C GLN A 90 10.37 13.69 10.15
N VAL A 91 10.84 13.09 9.05
CA VAL A 91 10.06 12.20 8.19
C VAL A 91 10.56 10.78 8.42
N LEU A 92 9.69 9.92 8.91
CA LEU A 92 9.95 8.52 9.20
C LEU A 92 9.27 7.66 8.11
N GLU A 93 10.05 6.86 7.38
CA GLU A 93 9.51 5.99 6.34
C GLU A 93 9.54 4.54 6.80
N LEU A 94 8.42 3.80 6.64
CA LEU A 94 8.31 2.41 7.06
C LEU A 94 7.67 1.56 5.98
N GLY A 95 8.34 0.47 5.65
CA GLY A 95 7.82 -0.65 4.85
C GLY A 95 7.78 -1.94 5.65
N GLY A 96 7.14 -2.95 5.06
CA GLY A 96 7.16 -4.31 5.58
C GLY A 96 8.42 -5.07 5.17
N PRO A 97 8.52 -6.35 5.60
CA PRO A 97 9.70 -7.17 5.37
C PRO A 97 9.95 -7.51 3.91
N ASP A 98 8.88 -7.63 3.12
CA ASP A 98 8.94 -8.20 1.78
C ASP A 98 8.34 -7.26 0.72
N ASN A 99 8.93 -7.31 -0.47
CA ASN A 99 8.36 -6.75 -1.69
C ASN A 99 7.60 -7.86 -2.43
N LEU A 100 6.27 -7.85 -2.33
CA LEU A 100 5.40 -8.90 -2.85
C LEU A 100 4.69 -8.45 -4.12
N THR A 101 4.43 -9.39 -5.02
CA THR A 101 3.56 -9.19 -6.17
C THR A 101 2.10 -9.47 -5.82
N PHE A 102 1.16 -8.93 -6.60
CA PHE A 102 -0.27 -9.25 -6.39
C PHE A 102 -0.57 -10.72 -6.62
N ASN A 103 0.18 -11.41 -7.49
CA ASN A 103 0.04 -12.86 -7.69
C ASN A 103 0.45 -13.62 -6.42
N GLN A 104 1.56 -13.23 -5.78
CA GLN A 104 1.99 -13.81 -4.50
C GLN A 104 0.97 -13.55 -3.39
N ILE A 105 0.43 -12.32 -3.28
CA ILE A 105 -0.60 -12.00 -2.27
C ILE A 105 -1.85 -12.85 -2.50
N ALA A 106 -2.29 -13.03 -3.74
CA ALA A 106 -3.44 -13.88 -4.06
C ALA A 106 -3.22 -15.34 -3.62
N THR A 107 -2.01 -15.88 -3.77
CA THR A 107 -1.65 -17.20 -3.27
C THR A 107 -1.68 -17.25 -1.74
N ILE A 108 -1.01 -16.29 -1.08
CA ILE A 108 -0.96 -16.21 0.40
C ILE A 108 -2.37 -16.08 1.00
N VAL A 109 -3.26 -15.28 0.39
CA VAL A 109 -4.66 -15.14 0.84
C VAL A 109 -5.40 -16.47 0.75
N GLN A 110 -5.25 -17.21 -0.35
CA GLN A 110 -5.88 -18.51 -0.52
C GLN A 110 -5.38 -19.52 0.53
N GLU A 111 -4.08 -19.59 0.74
CA GLU A 111 -3.46 -20.48 1.72
C GLU A 111 -3.88 -20.11 3.15
N SER A 112 -3.84 -18.83 3.50
CA SER A 112 -4.16 -18.36 4.86
C SER A 112 -5.65 -18.50 5.21
N THR A 113 -6.54 -18.38 4.22
CA THR A 113 -7.99 -18.53 4.43
C THR A 113 -8.50 -19.96 4.26
N GLY A 114 -7.67 -20.87 3.74
CA GLY A 114 -8.07 -22.23 3.36
C GLY A 114 -9.08 -22.28 2.18
N ARG A 115 -9.29 -21.18 1.49
CA ARG A 115 -10.23 -21.04 0.37
C ARG A 115 -9.48 -20.95 -0.94
N HIS A 116 -9.84 -21.76 -1.92
CA HIS A 116 -9.24 -21.76 -3.23
C HIS A 116 -10.20 -21.22 -4.29
N GLY A 117 -9.67 -20.47 -5.24
CA GLY A 117 -10.43 -19.87 -6.33
C GLY A 117 -9.57 -19.54 -7.54
N THR A 118 -10.16 -18.93 -8.54
CA THR A 118 -9.47 -18.57 -9.78
C THR A 118 -8.90 -17.17 -9.69
N VAL A 119 -7.59 -17.01 -9.96
CA VAL A 119 -6.98 -15.69 -10.16
C VAL A 119 -7.22 -15.25 -11.61
N ARG A 120 -7.85 -14.08 -11.77
CA ARG A 120 -8.14 -13.48 -13.08
C ARG A 120 -7.45 -12.15 -13.24
N HIS A 121 -6.80 -11.95 -14.39
CA HIS A 121 -6.08 -10.72 -14.71
C HIS A 121 -6.90 -9.79 -15.59
N ILE A 122 -6.98 -8.51 -15.23
CA ILE A 122 -7.52 -7.46 -16.10
C ILE A 122 -6.35 -6.87 -16.88
N PRO A 123 -6.24 -7.13 -18.19
CA PRO A 123 -5.06 -6.77 -18.96
C PRO A 123 -4.89 -5.25 -19.07
N ARG A 124 -3.62 -4.79 -19.15
CA ARG A 124 -3.29 -3.36 -19.26
C ARG A 124 -4.08 -2.60 -20.32
N PRO A 125 -4.27 -3.12 -21.56
CA PRO A 125 -5.09 -2.42 -22.56
C PRO A 125 -6.53 -2.18 -22.09
N ALA A 126 -7.15 -3.12 -21.37
CA ALA A 126 -8.49 -2.93 -20.82
C ALA A 126 -8.51 -1.85 -19.73
N LEU A 127 -7.49 -1.79 -18.86
CA LEU A 127 -7.35 -0.72 -17.86
C LEU A 127 -7.13 0.64 -18.53
N GLN A 128 -6.32 0.72 -19.58
CA GLN A 128 -6.11 1.96 -20.36
C GLN A 128 -7.39 2.44 -21.01
N MET A 129 -8.12 1.54 -21.67
CA MET A 129 -9.41 1.85 -22.28
C MET A 129 -10.43 2.32 -21.23
N MET A 130 -10.51 1.64 -20.09
CA MET A 130 -11.38 2.04 -18.98
C MET A 130 -10.99 3.44 -18.44
N ALA A 131 -9.70 3.72 -18.25
CA ALA A 131 -9.21 5.01 -17.79
C ALA A 131 -9.58 6.16 -18.75
N TRP A 132 -9.60 5.88 -20.06
CA TRP A 132 -9.93 6.87 -21.08
C TRP A 132 -11.45 7.05 -21.23
N THR A 133 -12.21 5.97 -21.40
CA THR A 133 -13.66 6.04 -21.67
C THR A 133 -14.48 6.55 -20.48
N THR A 134 -14.01 6.28 -19.25
CA THR A 134 -14.76 6.68 -18.03
C THR A 134 -14.33 8.04 -17.46
N ALA A 135 -13.31 8.70 -18.04
CA ALA A 135 -12.73 9.91 -17.48
C ALA A 135 -13.74 11.06 -17.29
N ALA A 136 -14.65 11.23 -18.24
CA ALA A 136 -15.66 12.29 -18.21
C ALA A 136 -16.91 11.91 -17.38
N ILE A 137 -17.29 10.63 -17.36
CA ILE A 137 -18.57 10.17 -16.78
C ILE A 137 -18.39 9.64 -15.36
N LYS A 138 -17.30 8.90 -15.12
CA LYS A 138 -16.98 8.27 -13.82
C LYS A 138 -15.50 8.53 -13.47
N PRO A 139 -15.13 9.76 -13.11
CA PRO A 139 -13.73 10.14 -12.89
C PRO A 139 -13.04 9.34 -11.76
N ALA A 140 -13.81 8.84 -10.78
CA ALA A 140 -13.28 7.97 -9.74
C ALA A 140 -12.77 6.64 -10.32
N LEU A 141 -13.54 6.01 -11.22
CA LEU A 141 -13.16 4.76 -11.88
C LEU A 141 -11.95 4.95 -12.79
N ALA A 142 -11.90 6.06 -13.53
CA ALA A 142 -10.73 6.41 -14.34
C ALA A 142 -9.47 6.59 -13.49
N ARG A 143 -9.58 7.23 -12.32
CA ARG A 143 -8.45 7.36 -11.38
C ARG A 143 -8.00 6.00 -10.84
N GLN A 144 -8.94 5.11 -10.48
CA GLN A 144 -8.62 3.76 -10.02
C GLN A 144 -7.90 2.95 -11.11
N ALA A 145 -8.37 3.01 -12.36
CA ALA A 145 -7.71 2.32 -13.48
C ALA A 145 -6.28 2.84 -13.73
N ARG A 146 -6.06 4.15 -13.64
CA ARG A 146 -4.72 4.75 -13.74
C ARG A 146 -3.82 4.34 -12.58
N ALA A 147 -4.35 4.32 -11.35
CA ALA A 147 -3.60 3.86 -10.20
C ALA A 147 -3.21 2.38 -10.33
N ALA A 148 -4.13 1.53 -10.78
CA ALA A 148 -3.87 0.12 -11.05
C ALA A 148 -2.79 -0.09 -12.12
N LEU A 149 -2.80 0.69 -13.20
CA LEU A 149 -1.74 0.68 -14.21
C LEU A 149 -0.40 1.10 -13.61
N ALA A 150 -0.38 2.16 -12.81
CA ALA A 150 0.84 2.63 -12.16
C ALA A 150 1.41 1.57 -11.20
N MET A 151 0.57 0.92 -10.41
CA MET A 151 0.98 -0.17 -9.51
C MET A 151 1.54 -1.38 -10.27
N ASP A 152 1.13 -1.62 -11.52
CA ASP A 152 1.63 -2.72 -12.35
C ASP A 152 2.89 -2.35 -13.17
N THR A 153 3.35 -1.08 -13.14
CA THR A 153 4.42 -0.59 -14.02
C THR A 153 5.52 0.19 -13.33
N LEU A 154 5.23 0.85 -12.21
CA LEU A 154 6.22 1.65 -11.49
C LEU A 154 6.99 0.80 -10.50
N ASP A 155 8.24 1.19 -10.21
CA ASP A 155 8.95 0.63 -9.07
C ASP A 155 8.27 1.09 -7.77
N MET A 156 7.74 0.12 -7.03
CA MET A 156 7.09 0.31 -5.74
C MET A 156 7.75 -0.52 -4.64
N THR A 157 8.97 -0.94 -4.88
CA THR A 157 9.79 -1.60 -3.86
C THR A 157 10.22 -0.59 -2.79
N PHE A 158 10.51 -1.08 -1.61
CA PHE A 158 10.99 -0.28 -0.51
C PHE A 158 11.91 -1.12 0.38
N ASP A 159 12.98 -0.49 0.89
CA ASP A 159 13.86 -1.06 1.90
C ASP A 159 13.70 -0.30 3.23
N SER A 160 13.14 -0.98 4.23
CA SER A 160 12.90 -0.41 5.56
C SER A 160 14.05 -0.64 6.55
N THR A 161 15.20 -1.15 6.09
CA THR A 161 16.33 -1.54 6.94
C THR A 161 16.84 -0.37 7.81
N SER A 162 16.90 0.84 7.27
CA SER A 162 17.35 2.03 8.00
C SER A 162 16.45 2.38 9.18
N THR A 163 15.13 2.40 8.95
CA THR A 163 14.14 2.70 9.99
C THR A 163 14.10 1.60 11.04
N ARG A 164 14.17 0.33 10.64
CA ARG A 164 14.18 -0.79 11.58
C ARG A 164 15.44 -0.85 12.44
N ARG A 165 16.59 -0.39 11.92
CA ARG A 165 17.81 -0.21 12.73
C ARG A 165 17.67 0.93 13.75
N ALA A 166 17.03 2.03 13.37
CA ALA A 166 16.79 3.16 14.28
C ALA A 166 15.76 2.81 15.38
N PHE A 167 14.82 1.92 15.08
CA PHE A 167 13.75 1.47 15.98
C PHE A 167 13.71 -0.05 16.10
N PRO A 168 14.67 -0.68 16.82
CA PRO A 168 14.82 -2.15 16.84
C PRO A 168 13.66 -2.88 17.53
N GLY A 169 12.82 -2.17 18.29
CA GLY A 169 11.62 -2.72 18.94
C GLY A 169 10.37 -2.76 18.07
N LEU A 170 10.42 -2.24 16.84
CA LEU A 170 9.25 -2.27 15.95
C LEU A 170 8.92 -3.71 15.51
N PRO A 171 7.64 -4.09 15.52
CA PRO A 171 7.20 -5.35 14.95
C PRO A 171 7.61 -5.44 13.48
N ASN A 172 7.82 -6.65 12.98
CA ASN A 172 8.16 -6.93 11.59
C ASN A 172 7.20 -7.97 11.03
N THR A 173 5.93 -7.58 10.94
CA THR A 173 4.82 -8.46 10.57
C THR A 173 4.88 -8.79 9.08
N ASP A 174 4.83 -10.08 8.75
CA ASP A 174 4.71 -10.57 7.38
C ASP A 174 3.25 -10.67 6.91
N MET A 175 3.04 -10.88 5.62
CA MET A 175 1.69 -10.95 5.04
C MET A 175 0.84 -12.09 5.61
N PRO A 176 1.34 -13.33 5.78
CA PRO A 176 0.58 -14.41 6.41
C PRO A 176 0.12 -14.07 7.84
N SER A 177 1.00 -13.47 8.65
CA SER A 177 0.68 -13.06 10.03
C SER A 177 -0.37 -11.96 10.05
N ALA A 178 -0.25 -10.95 9.19
CA ALA A 178 -1.24 -9.88 9.06
C ALA A 178 -2.63 -10.40 8.64
N ILE A 179 -2.69 -11.43 7.80
CA ILE A 179 -3.96 -12.07 7.42
C ILE A 179 -4.55 -12.86 8.60
N LYS A 180 -3.74 -13.58 9.38
CA LYS A 180 -4.21 -14.29 10.58
C LYS A 180 -4.80 -13.34 11.61
N GLU A 181 -4.19 -12.17 11.83
CA GLU A 181 -4.72 -11.13 12.71
C GLU A 181 -6.09 -10.60 12.22
N LEU A 182 -6.32 -10.53 10.89
CA LEU A 182 -7.62 -10.12 10.34
C LEU A 182 -8.72 -11.17 10.48
N LEU A 183 -8.37 -12.44 10.64
CA LEU A 183 -9.31 -13.56 10.74
C LEU A 183 -9.63 -13.94 12.19
N ALA A 184 -8.87 -13.42 13.16
CA ALA A 184 -9.06 -13.64 14.59
C ALA A 184 -10.17 -12.76 15.16
#